data_afd2e67272ae43ccf50a71aeba56c767
#
_entry.id   afd2e67272ae43ccf50a71aeba56c767
#
_cell.length_a   1.000
_cell.length_b   1.000
_cell.length_c   1.000
_cell.angle_alpha   90.00
_cell.angle_beta   90.00
_cell.angle_gamma   90.00
#
_symmetry.space_group_name_H-M   'P 1'
#
loop_
_entity.id
_entity.type
_entity.pdbx_description
1 polymer ?
#
loop_
_entity_poly.entity_id
_entity_poly.type
_entity_poly.pdbx_seq_one_letter_code
_entity_poly.pdbx_strand_id
1 'polypeptide(L)'
;MSESDEDRADALFHALSDRTRRDILRRVLAGEHSITTLAASYDMSFAAVQKHVAVLERAGLLTKRRHGREQLASGDVVAVRSVASMLDALEDVWRGRIARIDDLLNKET
;
A
#
# COMPACT_ATOMS: atom_id res chain seq x y z
N MET A 1 9.65 3.89 21.29
CA MET A 1 8.44 4.69 21.06
C MET A 1 7.60 3.98 20.01
N SER A 2 6.42 3.56 20.38
CA SER A 2 5.55 2.88 19.43
C SER A 2 4.89 3.88 18.51
N GLU A 3 4.83 3.54 17.21
CA GLU A 3 4.15 4.31 16.19
C GLU A 3 2.64 4.17 16.39
N SER A 4 1.91 5.27 16.29
CA SER A 4 0.46 5.22 16.38
C SER A 4 -0.15 4.61 15.12
N ASP A 5 -1.41 4.13 15.22
CA ASP A 5 -2.14 3.62 14.05
C ASP A 5 -2.33 4.71 13.00
N GLU A 6 -2.51 5.97 13.44
CA GLU A 6 -2.63 7.10 12.53
C GLU A 6 -1.33 7.35 11.77
N ASP A 7 -0.20 7.28 12.45
CA ASP A 7 1.12 7.44 11.80
C ASP A 7 1.37 6.32 10.80
N ARG A 8 0.96 5.11 11.14
CA ARG A 8 1.08 3.96 10.23
C ARG A 8 0.21 4.14 8.99
N ALA A 9 -1.02 4.62 9.17
CA ALA A 9 -1.93 4.91 8.06
C ALA A 9 -1.33 5.98 7.16
N ASP A 10 -0.77 7.05 7.72
CA ASP A 10 -0.13 8.11 6.97
C ASP A 10 1.02 7.57 6.11
N ALA A 11 1.86 6.70 6.68
CA ALA A 11 2.98 6.09 5.98
C ALA A 11 2.50 5.23 4.80
N LEU A 12 1.44 4.44 5.01
CA LEU A 12 0.87 3.58 3.97
C LEU A 12 0.31 4.42 2.81
N PHE A 13 -0.50 5.41 3.11
CA PHE A 13 -1.09 6.26 2.07
C PHE A 13 -0.04 7.11 1.36
N HIS A 14 0.96 7.61 2.10
CA HIS A 14 2.08 8.32 1.48
C HIS A 14 2.82 7.43 0.48
N ALA A 15 3.14 6.20 0.87
CA ALA A 15 3.82 5.26 -0.01
C ALA A 15 3.02 4.99 -1.27
N LEU A 16 1.68 4.96 -1.17
CA LEU A 16 0.79 4.69 -2.30
C LEU A 16 0.43 5.94 -3.11
N SER A 17 0.89 7.11 -2.71
CA SER A 17 0.53 8.36 -3.39
C SER A 17 1.30 8.59 -4.70
N ASP A 18 2.28 7.76 -5.01
CA ASP A 18 3.12 7.90 -6.21
C ASP A 18 2.85 6.77 -7.21
N ARG A 19 2.74 7.14 -8.48
CA ARG A 19 2.44 6.19 -9.55
C ARG A 19 3.50 5.10 -9.68
N THR A 20 4.76 5.47 -9.62
CA THR A 20 5.87 4.51 -9.74
C THR A 20 5.88 3.53 -8.58
N ARG A 21 5.64 4.03 -7.35
CA ARG A 21 5.58 3.15 -6.18
C ARG A 21 4.43 2.16 -6.27
N ARG A 22 3.25 2.59 -6.75
CA ARG A 22 2.14 1.66 -6.95
C ARG A 22 2.47 0.60 -7.99
N ASP A 23 3.20 0.98 -9.05
CA ASP A 23 3.59 0.02 -10.08
C ASP A 23 4.61 -0.99 -9.55
N ILE A 24 5.60 -0.52 -8.78
CA ILE A 24 6.57 -1.41 -8.13
C ILE A 24 5.84 -2.40 -7.22
N LEU A 25 4.94 -1.90 -6.38
CA LEU A 25 4.20 -2.75 -5.46
C LEU A 25 3.39 -3.82 -6.20
N ARG A 26 2.72 -3.44 -7.29
CA ARG A 26 1.96 -4.41 -8.09
C ARG A 26 2.87 -5.53 -8.59
N ARG A 27 4.07 -5.18 -9.08
CA ARG A 27 5.03 -6.18 -9.59
C ARG A 27 5.51 -7.12 -8.49
N VAL A 28 5.89 -6.58 -7.33
CA VAL A 28 6.42 -7.40 -6.24
C VAL A 28 5.35 -8.18 -5.49
N LEU A 29 4.09 -7.78 -5.60
CA LEU A 29 2.96 -8.60 -5.12
C LEU A 29 2.70 -9.79 -6.05
N ALA A 30 2.92 -9.60 -7.35
CA ALA A 30 2.74 -10.66 -8.33
C ALA A 30 3.86 -11.71 -8.27
N GLY A 31 5.04 -11.33 -7.81
CA GLY A 31 6.19 -12.22 -7.68
C GLY A 31 7.41 -11.48 -7.18
N GLU A 32 8.37 -12.23 -6.66
CA GLU A 32 9.62 -11.66 -6.16
C GLU A 32 10.49 -11.16 -7.34
N HIS A 33 11.08 -9.98 -7.18
CA HIS A 33 11.93 -9.38 -8.20
C HIS A 33 13.21 -8.83 -7.57
N SER A 34 14.33 -8.94 -8.28
CA SER A 34 15.54 -8.25 -7.85
C SER A 34 15.39 -6.74 -8.06
N ILE A 35 16.05 -5.95 -7.23
CA ILE A 35 16.03 -4.49 -7.36
C ILE A 35 16.59 -4.07 -8.73
N THR A 36 17.62 -4.78 -9.20
CA THR A 36 18.21 -4.52 -10.52
C THR A 36 17.19 -4.72 -11.64
N THR A 37 16.40 -5.81 -11.57
CA THR A 37 15.36 -6.10 -12.55
C THR A 37 14.25 -5.04 -12.50
N LEU A 38 13.86 -4.62 -11.29
CA LEU A 38 12.87 -3.55 -11.15
C LEU A 38 13.37 -2.25 -11.79
N ALA A 39 14.63 -1.88 -11.51
CA ALA A 39 15.20 -0.65 -12.04
C ALA A 39 15.23 -0.63 -13.55
N ALA A 40 15.47 -1.77 -14.19
CA ALA A 40 15.50 -1.89 -15.63
C ALA A 40 14.13 -1.63 -16.29
N SER A 41 13.05 -1.70 -15.52
CA SER A 41 11.69 -1.52 -16.03
C SER A 41 11.24 -0.06 -16.09
N TYR A 42 12.05 0.86 -15.58
CA TYR A 42 11.66 2.26 -15.45
C TYR A 42 12.68 3.18 -16.11
N ASP A 43 12.18 4.26 -16.70
CA ASP A 43 13.02 5.30 -17.28
C ASP A 43 13.41 6.31 -16.20
N MET A 44 14.23 5.85 -15.25
CA MET A 44 14.75 6.67 -14.16
C MET A 44 16.02 6.01 -13.63
N SER A 45 16.80 6.73 -12.84
CA SER A 45 18.06 6.22 -12.31
C SER A 45 17.82 5.06 -11.34
N PHE A 46 18.82 4.20 -11.19
CA PHE A 46 18.81 3.12 -10.21
C PHE A 46 18.58 3.68 -8.79
N ALA A 47 19.25 4.80 -8.48
CA ALA A 47 19.08 5.45 -7.18
C ALA A 47 17.66 5.92 -6.94
N ALA A 48 16.97 6.41 -7.97
CA ALA A 48 15.57 6.83 -7.85
C ALA A 48 14.65 5.63 -7.56
N VAL A 49 14.88 4.51 -8.25
CA VAL A 49 14.11 3.28 -8.00
C VAL A 49 14.36 2.78 -6.58
N GLN A 50 15.63 2.80 -6.12
CA GLN A 50 15.96 2.41 -4.74
C GLN A 50 15.24 3.28 -3.71
N LYS A 51 15.08 4.57 -3.95
CA LYS A 51 14.36 5.47 -3.05
C LYS A 51 12.88 5.10 -2.97
N HIS A 52 12.26 4.79 -4.10
CA HIS A 52 10.87 4.33 -4.13
C HIS A 52 10.70 3.01 -3.37
N VAL A 53 11.61 2.07 -3.58
CA VAL A 53 11.59 0.80 -2.86
C VAL A 53 11.75 1.03 -1.36
N ALA A 54 12.63 1.94 -0.96
CA ALA A 54 12.86 2.24 0.46
C ALA A 54 11.61 2.84 1.13
N VAL A 55 10.86 3.69 0.41
CA VAL A 55 9.59 4.25 0.92
C VAL A 55 8.58 3.14 1.16
N LEU A 56 8.44 2.23 0.19
CA LEU A 56 7.52 1.07 0.32
C LEU A 56 7.94 0.16 1.47
N GLU A 57 9.23 -0.09 1.63
CA GLU A 57 9.76 -0.94 2.69
C GLU A 57 9.49 -0.34 4.07
N ARG A 58 9.75 0.96 4.24
CA ARG A 58 9.49 1.64 5.52
C ARG A 58 8.03 1.66 5.89
N ALA A 59 7.15 1.71 4.90
CA ALA A 59 5.71 1.63 5.13
C ALA A 59 5.22 0.21 5.42
N GLY A 60 6.08 -0.80 5.27
CA GLY A 60 5.72 -2.20 5.50
C GLY A 60 5.04 -2.87 4.32
N LEU A 61 4.96 -2.21 3.16
CA LEU A 61 4.30 -2.76 1.97
C LEU A 61 5.20 -3.71 1.17
N LEU A 62 6.49 -3.67 1.43
CA LEU A 62 7.49 -4.42 0.70
C LEU A 62 8.56 -4.90 1.68
N THR A 63 9.05 -6.11 1.48
CA THR A 63 10.17 -6.66 2.22
C THR A 63 11.30 -7.00 1.27
N LYS A 64 12.53 -6.90 1.75
CA LYS A 64 13.71 -7.26 0.97
C LYS A 64 14.46 -8.39 1.67
N ARG A 65 15.04 -9.27 0.88
CA ARG A 65 15.96 -10.28 1.38
C ARG A 65 17.17 -10.39 0.45
N ARG A 66 18.28 -10.73 1.03
CA ARG A 66 19.50 -10.94 0.25
C ARG A 66 19.52 -12.37 -0.29
N HIS A 67 19.87 -12.50 -1.55
CA HIS A 67 20.07 -13.80 -2.19
C HIS A 67 21.31 -13.70 -3.07
N GLY A 68 22.44 -14.24 -2.59
CA GLY A 68 23.71 -14.09 -3.26
C GLY A 68 24.12 -12.60 -3.29
N ARG A 69 24.33 -12.07 -4.48
CA ARG A 69 24.70 -10.67 -4.67
C ARG A 69 23.51 -9.75 -4.91
N GLU A 70 22.32 -10.32 -4.95
CA GLU A 70 21.12 -9.57 -5.26
C GLU A 70 20.30 -9.26 -4.02
N GLN A 71 19.56 -8.17 -4.08
CA GLN A 71 18.47 -7.86 -3.16
C GLN A 71 17.18 -8.19 -3.87
N LEU A 72 16.37 -9.06 -3.26
CA LEU A 72 15.07 -9.46 -3.80
C LEU A 72 13.96 -8.77 -3.02
N ALA A 73 12.99 -8.24 -3.73
CA ALA A 73 11.86 -7.54 -3.14
C ALA A 73 10.57 -8.33 -3.33
N SER A 74 9.79 -8.41 -2.28
CA SER A 74 8.46 -9.07 -2.28
C SER A 74 7.43 -8.13 -1.67
N GLY A 75 6.20 -8.15 -2.18
CA GLY A 75 5.12 -7.36 -1.61
C GLY A 75 4.52 -8.05 -0.38
N ASP A 76 4.02 -7.24 0.56
CA ASP A 76 3.37 -7.72 1.78
C ASP A 76 1.86 -7.51 1.64
N VAL A 77 1.14 -8.60 1.38
CA VAL A 77 -0.32 -8.55 1.20
C VAL A 77 -1.04 -8.15 2.48
N VAL A 78 -0.47 -8.45 3.66
CA VAL A 78 -1.10 -8.08 4.93
C VAL A 78 -1.17 -6.56 5.08
N ALA A 79 -0.10 -5.86 4.69
CA ALA A 79 -0.09 -4.39 4.70
C ALA A 79 -1.10 -3.82 3.69
N VAL A 80 -1.23 -4.44 2.51
CA VAL A 80 -2.24 -4.04 1.51
C VAL A 80 -3.65 -4.23 2.06
N ARG A 81 -3.92 -5.35 2.72
CA ARG A 81 -5.21 -5.60 3.36
C ARG A 81 -5.51 -4.58 4.46
N SER A 82 -4.50 -4.12 5.17
CA SER A 82 -4.65 -3.07 6.17
C SER A 82 -5.18 -1.78 5.56
N VAL A 83 -4.67 -1.39 4.38
CA VAL A 83 -5.18 -0.22 3.64
C VAL A 83 -6.63 -0.44 3.22
N ALA A 84 -6.93 -1.62 2.68
CA ALA A 84 -8.28 -1.97 2.26
C ALA A 84 -9.26 -1.88 3.43
N SER A 85 -8.85 -2.34 4.63
CA SER A 85 -9.68 -2.24 5.83
C SER A 85 -9.96 -0.80 6.23
N MET A 86 -8.99 0.09 6.07
CA MET A 86 -9.19 1.51 6.36
C MET A 86 -10.21 2.14 5.42
N LEU A 87 -10.16 1.77 4.13
CA LEU A 87 -11.12 2.25 3.14
C LEU A 87 -12.51 1.67 3.40
N ASP A 88 -12.60 0.40 3.77
CA ASP A 88 -13.86 -0.26 4.13
C ASP A 88 -14.52 0.44 5.32
N ALA A 89 -13.74 0.85 6.31
CA ALA A 89 -14.26 1.56 7.48
C ALA A 89 -14.90 2.89 7.07
N LEU A 90 -14.32 3.60 6.11
CA LEU A 90 -14.90 4.82 5.58
C LEU A 90 -16.19 4.53 4.80
N GLU A 91 -16.21 3.46 4.02
CA GLU A 91 -17.40 3.05 3.30
C GLU A 91 -18.53 2.65 4.25
N ASP A 92 -18.19 2.04 5.37
CA ASP A 92 -19.18 1.67 6.39
C ASP A 92 -19.88 2.91 6.98
N VAL A 93 -19.16 4.01 7.14
CA VAL A 93 -19.76 5.29 7.55
C VAL A 93 -20.84 5.73 6.54
N TRP A 94 -20.53 5.63 5.26
CA TRP A 94 -21.46 5.96 4.18
C TRP A 94 -22.66 5.03 4.19
N ARG A 95 -22.45 3.72 4.33
CA ARG A 95 -23.53 2.73 4.40
C ARG A 95 -24.46 2.98 5.57
N GLY A 96 -23.91 3.36 6.73
CA GLY A 96 -24.69 3.73 7.90
C GLY A 96 -25.59 4.93 7.63
N ARG A 97 -25.08 5.92 6.89
CA ARG A 97 -25.85 7.08 6.48
C ARG A 97 -27.03 6.68 5.60
N ILE A 98 -26.80 5.81 4.63
CA ILE A 98 -27.86 5.32 3.73
C ILE A 98 -28.91 4.54 4.49
N ALA A 99 -28.50 3.66 5.40
CA ALA A 99 -29.42 2.88 6.22
C ALA A 99 -30.33 3.79 7.06
N ARG A 100 -29.77 4.88 7.62
CA ARG A 100 -30.59 5.85 8.39
C ARG A 100 -31.61 6.57 7.52
N ILE A 101 -31.26 6.90 6.30
CA ILE A 101 -32.19 7.52 5.35
C ILE A 101 -33.32 6.56 5.01
N ASP A 102 -33.02 5.29 4.74
CA ASP A 102 -34.01 4.26 4.46
C ASP A 102 -34.97 4.09 5.64
N ASP A 103 -34.46 4.06 6.88
CA ASP A 103 -35.27 3.96 8.08
C ASP A 103 -36.25 5.12 8.20
N LEU A 104 -35.79 6.34 7.93
CA LEU A 104 -36.64 7.52 7.97
C LEU A 104 -37.77 7.47 6.94
N LEU A 105 -37.43 7.01 5.72
CA LEU A 105 -38.45 6.87 4.66
C LEU A 105 -39.46 5.78 5.00
N ASN A 106 -39.00 4.68 5.57
CA ASN A 106 -39.90 3.58 5.96
C ASN A 106 -40.82 3.95 7.10
N LYS A 107 -40.42 4.85 8.00
CA LYS A 107 -41.24 5.29 9.12
C LYS A 107 -42.36 6.22 8.73
N GLU A 108 -42.31 6.85 7.56
CA GLU A 108 -43.33 7.77 7.07
C GLU A 108 -44.50 7.07 6.36
N THR A 109 -44.38 5.79 6.15
CA THR A 109 -45.47 4.99 5.61
C THR A 109 -46.23 4.31 6.73
#